data_aabb098993d85bd62aff04207a551596
#
_entry.id   aabb098993d85bd62aff04207a551596
#
_cell.length_a   1.000
_cell.length_b   1.000
_cell.length_c   1.000
_cell.angle_alpha   90.00
_cell.angle_beta   90.00
_cell.angle_gamma   90.00
#
_symmetry.space_group_name_H-M   'P 1'
#
loop_
_entity.id
_entity.type
_entity.pdbx_description
1 polymer ?
#
loop_
_entity_poly.entity_id
_entity_poly.type
_entity_poly.pdbx_seq_one_letter_code
_entity_poly.pdbx_strand_id
1 'polypeptide(L)'
;MCWRENYSKTFYNAHFYLATEAHRKESEAWAKKIPSLQAQFGLACMSNSKGHPFDTLSPDLLIDAVESQGFLSDGRFLALNSYENRVYQIGIEGDKPIIAKFYRPERWSKLQISEEHEFCFQLRDQELPVVCPLLNAQGNSISFFKGFNFALYERKGGHAPELDNLENLYILGKLLGRFHSIGAIKSFKYRPTLNAHNFGWQSFEFISKNFIPEELRAAYDSLAKDVLANIDQILTDYGPIKNIRVHGDCHSGNILWRENNPHFVDFDDSRMAPSIQDLWMLLSGDRQEQRGQMSELVEGYNEFYHFDYRELRLIEVFRTLRIMHHSAWIARRWEDPAFPHAFSWFDSPRYWSDHILSLREQLAALREPPIEI
;
A
#
# COMPACT_ATOMS: atom_id res chain seq x y z
N MET A 1 -0.98 -12.26 -36.00
CA MET A 1 0.17 -12.23 -35.10
C MET A 1 0.31 -10.81 -34.50
N CYS A 2 -0.78 -10.22 -33.98
CA CYS A 2 -0.77 -8.82 -33.52
C CYS A 2 -1.83 -8.55 -32.44
N TRP A 3 -2.07 -9.52 -31.52
CA TRP A 3 -3.09 -9.43 -30.47
C TRP A 3 -2.59 -9.82 -29.08
N ARG A 4 -1.29 -10.14 -28.91
CA ARG A 4 -0.71 -10.60 -27.63
C ARG A 4 0.01 -9.52 -26.82
N GLU A 5 0.39 -8.38 -27.39
CA GLU A 5 1.23 -7.38 -26.69
C GLU A 5 0.48 -6.35 -25.85
N ASN A 6 -0.84 -6.21 -26.01
CA ASN A 6 -1.58 -5.15 -25.35
C ASN A 6 -2.32 -5.53 -24.05
N TYR A 7 -2.41 -6.81 -23.69
CA TYR A 7 -3.22 -7.23 -22.53
C TYR A 7 -2.46 -7.26 -21.20
N SER A 8 -1.17 -7.61 -21.18
CA SER A 8 -0.40 -7.65 -19.92
C SER A 8 0.02 -6.25 -19.42
N LYS A 9 0.27 -5.31 -20.35
CA LYS A 9 0.58 -3.91 -20.00
C LYS A 9 -0.60 -3.15 -19.38
N THR A 10 -1.83 -3.57 -19.66
CA THR A 10 -3.04 -2.83 -19.28
C THR A 10 -3.56 -3.17 -17.89
N PHE A 11 -3.34 -4.39 -17.39
CA PHE A 11 -3.97 -4.82 -16.13
C PHE A 11 -3.25 -4.33 -14.87
N TYR A 12 -1.94 -4.26 -14.86
CA TYR A 12 -1.18 -3.85 -13.66
C TYR A 12 -0.97 -2.33 -13.56
N ASN A 13 -0.64 -1.66 -14.68
CA ASN A 13 -0.46 -0.21 -14.69
C ASN A 13 -1.78 0.54 -14.92
N ALA A 14 -2.71 0.01 -15.72
CA ALA A 14 -3.97 0.69 -16.03
C ALA A 14 -4.95 0.72 -14.84
N HIS A 15 -5.03 -0.32 -14.01
CA HIS A 15 -5.92 -0.28 -12.84
C HIS A 15 -5.41 0.64 -11.73
N PHE A 16 -4.09 0.81 -11.58
CA PHE A 16 -3.53 1.79 -10.64
C PHE A 16 -3.48 3.21 -11.24
N TYR A 17 -3.18 3.37 -12.54
CA TYR A 17 -3.08 4.68 -13.20
C TYR A 17 -4.44 5.23 -13.67
N LEU A 18 -5.34 4.41 -14.19
CA LEU A 18 -6.68 4.83 -14.58
C LEU A 18 -7.57 5.13 -13.38
N ALA A 19 -7.32 4.49 -12.23
CA ALA A 19 -7.97 4.88 -10.99
C ALA A 19 -7.59 6.31 -10.58
N THR A 20 -6.33 6.74 -10.75
CA THR A 20 -5.89 8.09 -10.32
C THR A 20 -6.40 9.21 -11.23
N GLU A 21 -6.50 9.01 -12.54
CA GLU A 21 -6.91 10.08 -13.48
C GLU A 21 -8.42 10.16 -13.67
N ALA A 22 -9.12 9.02 -13.68
CA ALA A 22 -10.59 8.98 -13.68
C ALA A 22 -11.15 9.52 -12.35
N HIS A 23 -10.53 9.18 -11.21
CA HIS A 23 -10.95 9.66 -9.89
C HIS A 23 -10.66 11.14 -9.65
N ARG A 24 -9.66 11.73 -10.30
CA ARG A 24 -9.46 13.19 -10.22
C ARG A 24 -10.63 13.96 -10.85
N LYS A 25 -11.17 13.47 -11.95
CA LYS A 25 -12.35 14.06 -12.59
C LYS A 25 -13.65 13.78 -11.84
N GLU A 26 -13.76 12.64 -11.21
CA GLU A 26 -14.91 12.26 -10.36
C GLU A 26 -14.90 12.95 -9.01
N SER A 27 -13.74 13.15 -8.37
CA SER A 27 -13.65 13.87 -7.10
C SER A 27 -14.03 15.36 -7.25
N GLU A 28 -13.67 16.00 -8.38
CA GLU A 28 -14.10 17.36 -8.68
C GLU A 28 -15.63 17.45 -8.98
N ALA A 29 -16.20 16.40 -9.55
CA ALA A 29 -17.65 16.29 -9.77
C ALA A 29 -18.41 15.94 -8.47
N TRP A 30 -17.78 15.21 -7.57
CA TRP A 30 -18.36 14.79 -6.29
C TRP A 30 -18.38 15.94 -5.26
N ALA A 31 -17.33 16.76 -5.21
CA ALA A 31 -17.28 17.96 -4.36
C ALA A 31 -18.44 18.95 -4.65
N LYS A 32 -18.97 18.93 -5.88
CA LYS A 32 -20.13 19.75 -6.28
C LYS A 32 -21.49 19.14 -5.92
N LYS A 33 -21.55 17.87 -5.50
CA LYS A 33 -22.80 17.14 -5.19
C LYS A 33 -23.08 16.94 -3.69
N ILE A 34 -22.16 17.30 -2.83
CA ILE A 34 -22.26 17.07 -1.37
C ILE A 34 -23.52 17.71 -0.73
N PRO A 35 -23.97 18.92 -1.10
CA PRO A 35 -25.15 19.50 -0.45
C PRO A 35 -26.47 18.77 -0.69
N SER A 36 -26.57 17.97 -1.77
CA SER A 36 -27.82 17.27 -2.12
C SER A 36 -27.94 15.85 -1.56
N LEU A 37 -26.83 15.25 -1.12
CA LEU A 37 -26.81 13.87 -0.58
C LEU A 37 -27.09 13.82 0.92
N GLN A 38 -26.77 14.85 1.68
CA GLN A 38 -27.11 14.92 3.12
C GLN A 38 -28.61 14.90 3.40
N ALA A 39 -29.43 15.34 2.43
CA ALA A 39 -30.89 15.35 2.58
C ALA A 39 -31.57 14.00 2.23
N GLN A 40 -30.90 13.08 1.54
CA GLN A 40 -31.49 11.80 1.11
C GLN A 40 -31.17 10.60 2.02
N PHE A 41 -30.17 10.70 2.89
CA PHE A 41 -29.77 9.60 3.77
C PHE A 41 -30.31 9.69 5.21
N GLY A 42 -31.22 10.63 5.48
CA GLY A 42 -31.78 10.89 6.81
C GLY A 42 -32.91 9.96 7.27
N LEU A 43 -33.41 9.04 6.45
CA LEU A 43 -34.55 8.18 6.83
C LEU A 43 -34.53 6.86 6.03
N ALA A 44 -33.78 5.87 6.50
CA ALA A 44 -34.13 4.46 6.36
C ALA A 44 -33.10 3.52 6.97
N CYS A 45 -33.59 2.55 7.68
CA CYS A 45 -32.96 1.33 8.20
C CYS A 45 -32.30 1.39 9.58
N MET A 46 -33.12 1.25 10.59
CA MET A 46 -32.77 0.47 11.79
C MET A 46 -32.75 -1.02 11.42
N SER A 47 -31.66 -1.49 10.85
CA SER A 47 -31.30 -2.89 10.82
C SER A 47 -30.09 -3.08 11.73
N ASN A 48 -30.07 -4.15 12.52
CA ASN A 48 -28.99 -4.59 13.41
C ASN A 48 -27.73 -4.97 12.61
N SER A 49 -27.13 -4.03 11.87
CA SER A 49 -25.80 -4.17 11.30
C SER A 49 -24.78 -3.70 12.33
N LYS A 50 -23.82 -4.53 12.68
CA LYS A 50 -22.59 -4.05 13.33
C LYS A 50 -22.05 -2.93 12.46
N GLY A 51 -21.95 -1.71 13.02
CA GLY A 51 -21.42 -0.57 12.29
C GLY A 51 -20.01 -0.83 11.76
N HIS A 52 -19.64 -0.20 10.64
CA HIS A 52 -18.27 -0.33 10.14
C HIS A 52 -17.29 0.54 10.98
N PRO A 53 -15.99 0.26 10.96
CA PRO A 53 -15.01 0.88 11.88
C PRO A 53 -14.99 2.40 11.90
N PHE A 54 -15.46 3.08 10.85
CA PHE A 54 -15.48 4.54 10.72
C PHE A 54 -16.87 5.18 10.75
N ASP A 55 -17.92 4.42 11.12
CA ASP A 55 -19.32 4.93 11.16
C ASP A 55 -19.47 6.21 11.98
N THR A 56 -18.70 6.33 13.05
CA THR A 56 -18.78 7.47 13.98
C THR A 56 -17.82 8.60 13.63
N LEU A 57 -16.98 8.46 12.61
CA LEU A 57 -16.02 9.50 12.18
C LEU A 57 -16.73 10.56 11.33
N SER A 58 -17.45 11.46 11.99
CA SER A 58 -18.11 12.60 11.34
C SER A 58 -17.14 13.73 10.99
N PRO A 59 -17.51 14.64 10.06
CA PRO A 59 -16.74 15.84 9.78
C PRO A 59 -16.44 16.69 11.03
N ASP A 60 -17.40 16.85 11.91
CA ASP A 60 -17.22 17.62 13.16
C ASP A 60 -16.21 16.93 14.08
N LEU A 61 -16.30 15.60 14.22
CA LEU A 61 -15.34 14.85 15.04
C LEU A 61 -13.91 14.96 14.50
N LEU A 62 -13.78 14.96 13.18
CA LEU A 62 -12.50 15.12 12.50
C LEU A 62 -11.87 16.48 12.79
N ILE A 63 -12.66 17.59 12.71
CA ILE A 63 -12.21 18.93 13.02
C ILE A 63 -11.87 19.03 14.52
N ASP A 64 -12.77 18.62 15.41
CA ASP A 64 -12.55 18.61 16.86
C ASP A 64 -11.26 17.86 17.25
N ALA A 65 -10.98 16.72 16.60
CA ALA A 65 -9.76 15.94 16.86
C ALA A 65 -8.49 16.74 16.50
N VAL A 66 -8.49 17.43 15.37
CA VAL A 66 -7.36 18.27 14.93
C VAL A 66 -7.21 19.48 15.85
N GLU A 67 -8.30 20.17 16.20
CA GLU A 67 -8.29 21.31 17.09
C GLU A 67 -7.85 20.94 18.51
N SER A 68 -8.16 19.72 18.97
CA SER A 68 -7.66 19.21 20.26
C SER A 68 -6.12 19.13 20.34
N GLN A 69 -5.43 19.21 19.21
CA GLN A 69 -3.97 19.21 19.11
C GLN A 69 -3.39 20.63 18.96
N GLY A 70 -4.23 21.67 19.03
CA GLY A 70 -3.82 23.08 18.98
C GLY A 70 -3.77 23.67 17.55
N PHE A 71 -4.30 22.99 16.55
CA PHE A 71 -4.43 23.50 15.18
C PHE A 71 -5.84 24.02 14.96
N LEU A 72 -6.01 25.34 14.84
CA LEU A 72 -7.31 25.94 14.59
C LEU A 72 -7.70 25.75 13.13
N SER A 73 -8.78 24.99 12.89
CA SER A 73 -9.27 24.71 11.52
C SER A 73 -10.00 25.89 10.92
N ASP A 74 -9.82 26.13 9.63
CA ASP A 74 -10.63 27.07 8.84
C ASP A 74 -11.93 26.43 8.29
N GLY A 75 -12.26 25.22 8.72
CA GLY A 75 -13.44 24.47 8.32
C GLY A 75 -13.31 23.75 6.96
N ARG A 76 -12.22 23.97 6.22
CA ARG A 76 -12.00 23.27 4.95
C ARG A 76 -11.31 21.93 5.18
N PHE A 77 -11.87 20.87 4.62
CA PHE A 77 -11.20 19.56 4.59
C PHE A 77 -11.42 18.86 3.26
N LEU A 78 -10.47 18.02 2.87
CA LEU A 78 -10.50 17.22 1.65
C LEU A 78 -10.11 15.79 2.01
N ALA A 79 -10.98 14.82 1.73
CA ALA A 79 -10.63 13.42 1.84
C ALA A 79 -9.59 13.06 0.77
N LEU A 80 -8.51 12.42 1.20
CA LEU A 80 -7.48 11.89 0.31
C LEU A 80 -7.75 10.41 0.00
N ASN A 81 -7.20 9.93 -1.11
CA ASN A 81 -7.34 8.53 -1.51
C ASN A 81 -6.64 7.62 -0.49
N SER A 82 -7.42 7.07 0.42
CA SER A 82 -6.98 6.06 1.39
C SER A 82 -8.17 5.20 1.78
N TYR A 83 -8.06 3.91 1.55
CA TYR A 83 -9.15 2.95 1.80
C TYR A 83 -8.99 2.26 3.15
N GLU A 84 -7.76 1.98 3.55
CA GLU A 84 -7.48 1.31 4.82
C GLU A 84 -7.72 2.20 6.02
N ASN A 85 -7.11 3.37 5.99
CA ASN A 85 -7.29 4.43 6.98
C ASN A 85 -8.24 5.49 6.44
N ARG A 86 -8.53 6.52 7.21
CA ARG A 86 -9.16 7.73 6.68
C ARG A 86 -8.15 8.87 6.77
N VAL A 87 -7.79 9.42 5.61
CA VAL A 87 -6.78 10.47 5.50
C VAL A 87 -7.42 11.71 4.93
N TYR A 88 -7.21 12.83 5.62
CA TYR A 88 -7.78 14.12 5.24
C TYR A 88 -6.71 15.20 5.22
N GLN A 89 -6.80 16.07 4.22
CA GLN A 89 -6.13 17.36 4.27
C GLN A 89 -7.06 18.36 4.96
N ILE A 90 -6.58 19.02 6.02
CA ILE A 90 -7.33 19.98 6.82
C ILE A 90 -6.73 21.36 6.64
N GLY A 91 -7.56 22.35 6.29
CA GLY A 91 -7.16 23.76 6.25
C GLY A 91 -6.97 24.30 7.66
N ILE A 92 -5.91 25.08 7.87
CA ILE A 92 -5.58 25.69 9.17
C ILE A 92 -5.60 27.21 9.01
N GLU A 93 -6.20 27.91 9.98
CA GLU A 93 -6.29 29.36 9.97
C GLU A 93 -4.89 30.00 10.01
N GLY A 94 -4.58 30.82 9.01
CA GLY A 94 -3.32 31.55 8.94
C GLY A 94 -2.06 30.69 8.69
N ASP A 95 -2.21 29.38 8.42
CA ASP A 95 -1.08 28.47 8.21
C ASP A 95 -1.33 27.53 7.02
N LYS A 96 -0.32 26.69 6.72
CA LYS A 96 -0.42 25.64 5.70
C LYS A 96 -1.35 24.53 6.18
N PRO A 97 -2.09 23.91 5.23
CA PRO A 97 -2.92 22.77 5.59
C PRO A 97 -2.05 21.59 6.09
N ILE A 98 -2.62 20.81 6.99
CA ILE A 98 -2.01 19.59 7.53
C ILE A 98 -2.74 18.36 7.02
N ILE A 99 -2.11 17.20 7.17
CA ILE A 99 -2.71 15.89 6.88
C ILE A 99 -3.05 15.20 8.20
N ALA A 100 -4.31 14.79 8.35
CA ALA A 100 -4.79 14.00 9.48
C ALA A 100 -5.07 12.57 9.01
N LYS A 101 -4.36 11.58 9.57
CA LYS A 101 -4.53 10.14 9.30
C LYS A 101 -5.19 9.50 10.51
N PHE A 102 -6.43 9.05 10.34
CA PHE A 102 -7.18 8.26 11.33
C PHE A 102 -6.97 6.78 11.03
N TYR A 103 -6.39 6.07 11.97
CA TYR A 103 -6.09 4.65 11.83
C TYR A 103 -7.36 3.82 11.93
N ARG A 104 -7.49 2.81 11.05
CA ARG A 104 -8.58 1.85 11.13
C ARG A 104 -8.52 1.15 12.50
N PRO A 105 -9.62 1.20 13.28
CA PRO A 105 -9.72 0.45 14.51
C PRO A 105 -9.40 -1.04 14.31
N GLU A 106 -8.72 -1.64 15.29
CA GLU A 106 -8.36 -3.07 15.33
C GLU A 106 -7.38 -3.57 14.25
N ARG A 107 -6.96 -2.74 13.27
CA ARG A 107 -5.93 -3.15 12.32
C ARG A 107 -4.55 -3.23 12.97
N TRP A 108 -4.12 -2.14 13.57
CA TRP A 108 -2.84 -2.05 14.26
C TRP A 108 -3.04 -1.65 15.72
N SER A 109 -2.35 -2.32 16.62
CA SER A 109 -2.24 -1.88 18.00
C SER A 109 -1.44 -0.57 18.08
N LYS A 110 -1.64 0.19 19.16
CA LYS A 110 -0.86 1.42 19.40
C LYS A 110 0.66 1.16 19.40
N LEU A 111 1.11 -0.01 19.87
CA LEU A 111 2.52 -0.39 19.86
C LEU A 111 3.05 -0.59 18.43
N GLN A 112 2.26 -1.19 17.55
CA GLN A 112 2.63 -1.36 16.15
C GLN A 112 2.68 -0.02 15.40
N ILE A 113 1.76 0.90 15.66
CA ILE A 113 1.80 2.26 15.11
C ILE A 113 3.00 3.03 15.66
N SER A 114 3.32 2.87 16.96
CA SER A 114 4.52 3.51 17.55
C SER A 114 5.82 3.01 16.91
N GLU A 115 5.94 1.73 16.59
CA GLU A 115 7.11 1.19 15.89
C GLU A 115 7.28 1.75 14.47
N GLU A 116 6.15 1.96 13.74
CA GLU A 116 6.16 2.64 12.43
C GLU A 116 6.71 4.06 12.58
N HIS A 117 6.14 4.84 13.50
CA HIS A 117 6.53 6.22 13.73
C HIS A 117 7.99 6.33 14.18
N GLU A 118 8.43 5.46 15.08
CA GLU A 118 9.82 5.41 15.51
C GLU A 118 10.77 5.12 14.34
N PHE A 119 10.37 4.23 13.44
CA PHE A 119 11.17 3.96 12.25
C PHE A 119 11.23 5.17 11.32
N CYS A 120 10.12 5.86 11.07
CA CYS A 120 10.11 7.12 10.31
C CYS A 120 11.03 8.16 10.94
N PHE A 121 11.01 8.34 12.27
CA PHE A 121 11.90 9.29 12.96
C PHE A 121 13.36 8.92 12.80
N GLN A 122 13.72 7.64 12.92
CA GLN A 122 15.10 7.19 12.69
C GLN A 122 15.59 7.48 11.28
N LEU A 123 14.72 7.30 10.26
CA LEU A 123 15.04 7.64 8.87
C LEU A 123 15.24 9.14 8.70
N ARG A 124 14.34 9.96 9.24
CA ARG A 124 14.43 11.43 9.21
C ARG A 124 15.70 11.92 9.91
N ASP A 125 16.04 11.37 11.07
CA ASP A 125 17.20 11.78 11.86
C ASP A 125 18.53 11.43 11.15
N GLN A 126 18.47 10.58 10.12
CA GLN A 126 19.55 10.31 9.16
C GLN A 126 19.36 11.07 7.85
N GLU A 127 18.57 12.15 7.86
CA GLU A 127 18.33 13.06 6.72
C GLU A 127 17.73 12.36 5.49
N LEU A 128 16.99 11.25 5.69
CA LEU A 128 16.21 10.65 4.61
C LEU A 128 14.91 11.43 4.38
N PRO A 129 14.52 11.60 3.10
CA PRO A 129 13.33 12.38 2.74
C PRO A 129 12.05 11.58 3.01
N VAL A 130 11.69 11.44 4.27
CA VAL A 130 10.47 10.76 4.73
C VAL A 130 9.52 11.75 5.38
N VAL A 131 8.22 11.53 5.23
CA VAL A 131 7.20 12.36 5.87
C VAL A 131 6.82 11.71 7.20
N CYS A 132 7.33 12.30 8.29
CA CYS A 132 7.09 11.81 9.65
C CYS A 132 5.83 12.46 10.27
N PRO A 133 5.17 11.77 11.22
CA PRO A 133 4.12 12.38 12.01
C PRO A 133 4.64 13.55 12.86
N LEU A 134 3.78 14.52 13.08
CA LEU A 134 4.02 15.64 14.00
C LEU A 134 3.91 15.14 15.45
N LEU A 135 4.72 15.71 16.32
CA LEU A 135 4.61 15.46 17.76
C LEU A 135 3.60 16.46 18.37
N ASN A 136 2.70 15.95 19.19
CA ASN A 136 1.79 16.80 19.97
C ASN A 136 2.51 17.49 21.14
N ALA A 137 1.81 18.33 21.89
CA ALA A 137 2.37 19.10 23.02
C ALA A 137 2.98 18.21 24.13
N GLN A 138 2.61 16.94 24.20
CA GLN A 138 3.15 15.95 25.13
C GLN A 138 4.32 15.14 24.54
N GLY A 139 4.76 15.44 23.33
CA GLY A 139 5.82 14.74 22.63
C GLY A 139 5.39 13.40 22.02
N ASN A 140 4.09 13.11 21.90
CA ASN A 140 3.59 11.87 21.30
C ASN A 140 3.25 12.09 19.82
N SER A 141 3.53 11.11 19.00
CA SER A 141 3.18 11.10 17.55
C SER A 141 1.81 10.50 17.27
N ILE A 142 1.18 9.87 18.25
CA ILE A 142 -0.16 9.27 18.16
C ILE A 142 -1.05 10.00 19.17
N SER A 143 -2.13 10.57 18.69
CA SER A 143 -3.19 11.14 19.49
C SER A 143 -4.41 10.22 19.50
N PHE A 144 -5.25 10.36 20.53
CA PHE A 144 -6.50 9.60 20.63
C PHE A 144 -7.65 10.56 20.87
N PHE A 145 -8.71 10.42 20.08
CA PHE A 145 -9.91 11.24 20.22
C PHE A 145 -11.18 10.43 19.90
N LYS A 146 -12.12 10.41 20.82
CA LYS A 146 -13.45 9.76 20.71
C LYS A 146 -13.45 8.39 20.01
N GLY A 147 -12.51 7.52 20.39
CA GLY A 147 -12.42 6.14 19.88
C GLY A 147 -11.40 5.90 18.78
N PHE A 148 -10.82 6.97 18.19
CA PHE A 148 -9.85 6.84 17.10
C PHE A 148 -8.44 7.20 17.53
N ASN A 149 -7.46 6.35 17.18
CA ASN A 149 -6.07 6.76 17.12
C ASN A 149 -5.87 7.56 15.82
N PHE A 150 -5.13 8.66 15.89
CA PHE A 150 -4.79 9.45 14.72
C PHE A 150 -3.42 10.08 14.84
N ALA A 151 -2.85 10.45 13.71
CA ALA A 151 -1.61 11.20 13.63
C ALA A 151 -1.74 12.36 12.64
N LEU A 152 -1.00 13.43 12.89
CA LEU A 152 -0.94 14.61 12.03
C LEU A 152 0.39 14.65 11.31
N TYR A 153 0.39 15.13 10.07
CA TYR A 153 1.59 15.23 9.23
C TYR A 153 1.63 16.58 8.53
N GLU A 154 2.84 17.07 8.24
CA GLU A 154 2.98 18.16 7.30
C GLU A 154 2.49 17.75 5.91
N ARG A 155 1.77 18.67 5.24
CA ARG A 155 1.42 18.45 3.84
C ARG A 155 2.65 18.61 2.96
N LYS A 156 3.05 17.54 2.27
CA LYS A 156 4.03 17.59 1.19
C LYS A 156 3.32 17.50 -0.16
N GLY A 157 3.76 18.31 -1.11
CA GLY A 157 3.31 18.24 -2.50
C GLY A 157 4.30 17.45 -3.35
N GLY A 158 3.81 16.87 -4.43
CA GLY A 158 4.61 16.11 -5.38
C GLY A 158 3.71 15.27 -6.29
N HIS A 159 4.30 14.61 -7.27
CA HIS A 159 3.68 13.63 -8.15
C HIS A 159 4.44 12.30 -8.04
N ALA A 160 3.88 11.23 -8.56
CA ALA A 160 4.61 9.96 -8.63
C ALA A 160 5.87 10.11 -9.51
N PRO A 161 6.99 9.44 -9.19
CA PRO A 161 8.18 9.44 -10.03
C PRO A 161 7.91 8.79 -11.39
N GLU A 162 8.58 9.29 -12.42
CA GLU A 162 8.63 8.65 -13.74
C GLU A 162 9.62 7.48 -13.69
N LEU A 163 9.09 6.24 -13.68
CA LEU A 163 9.90 5.03 -13.51
C LEU A 163 10.51 4.51 -14.82
N ASP A 164 10.17 5.09 -15.96
CA ASP A 164 10.84 4.91 -17.25
C ASP A 164 12.14 5.74 -17.38
N ASN A 165 12.30 6.75 -16.50
CA ASN A 165 13.54 7.49 -16.38
C ASN A 165 14.53 6.74 -15.46
N LEU A 166 15.58 6.17 -16.05
CA LEU A 166 16.59 5.38 -15.33
C LEU A 166 17.35 6.19 -14.27
N GLU A 167 17.56 7.50 -14.49
CA GLU A 167 18.18 8.38 -13.48
C GLU A 167 17.34 8.47 -12.21
N ASN A 168 16.01 8.53 -12.36
CA ASN A 168 15.11 8.51 -11.21
C ASN A 168 15.23 7.19 -10.42
N LEU A 169 15.36 6.06 -11.12
CA LEU A 169 15.53 4.75 -10.48
C LEU A 169 16.87 4.66 -9.74
N TYR A 170 17.95 5.18 -10.32
CA TYR A 170 19.23 5.25 -9.62
C TYR A 170 19.16 6.10 -8.34
N ILE A 171 18.50 7.27 -8.40
CA ILE A 171 18.26 8.11 -7.21
C ILE A 171 17.44 7.37 -6.15
N LEU A 172 16.35 6.68 -6.56
CA LEU A 172 15.54 5.88 -5.66
C LEU A 172 16.33 4.70 -5.08
N GLY A 173 17.19 4.07 -5.88
CA GLY A 173 18.12 3.04 -5.42
C GLY A 173 19.01 3.52 -4.28
N LYS A 174 19.65 4.68 -4.45
CA LYS A 174 20.49 5.31 -3.40
C LYS A 174 19.71 5.54 -2.09
N LEU A 175 18.50 6.08 -2.21
CA LEU A 175 17.67 6.35 -1.04
C LEU A 175 17.21 5.06 -0.36
N LEU A 176 16.82 4.05 -1.12
CA LEU A 176 16.44 2.73 -0.58
C LEU A 176 17.65 2.00 0.04
N GLY A 177 18.85 2.14 -0.51
CA GLY A 177 20.07 1.62 0.10
C GLY A 177 20.34 2.24 1.48
N ARG A 178 20.23 3.58 1.60
CA ARG A 178 20.32 4.28 2.89
C ARG A 178 19.20 3.87 3.84
N PHE A 179 17.97 3.80 3.34
CA PHE A 179 16.80 3.39 4.10
C PHE A 179 16.99 1.98 4.71
N HIS A 180 17.39 1.02 3.89
CA HIS A 180 17.57 -0.37 4.32
C HIS A 180 18.80 -0.58 5.20
N SER A 181 19.84 0.24 5.06
CA SER A 181 20.97 0.23 6.00
C SER A 181 20.52 0.54 7.43
N ILE A 182 19.61 1.51 7.59
CA ILE A 182 18.97 1.84 8.88
C ILE A 182 17.97 0.75 9.27
N GLY A 183 17.20 0.25 8.31
CA GLY A 183 16.24 -0.84 8.50
C GLY A 183 16.89 -2.11 9.09
N ALA A 184 18.12 -2.39 8.71
CA ALA A 184 18.88 -3.56 9.14
C ALA A 184 19.46 -3.48 10.55
N ILE A 185 19.50 -2.30 11.20
CA ILE A 185 20.12 -2.10 12.51
C ILE A 185 19.38 -2.87 13.62
N LYS A 186 18.03 -2.87 13.55
CA LYS A 186 17.19 -3.58 14.52
C LYS A 186 15.94 -4.13 13.86
N SER A 187 15.27 -5.08 14.49
CA SER A 187 13.99 -5.63 14.03
C SER A 187 12.81 -4.92 14.67
N PHE A 188 11.66 -4.93 14.01
CA PHE A 188 10.39 -4.67 14.67
C PHE A 188 10.08 -5.76 15.69
N LYS A 189 9.49 -5.38 16.78
CA LYS A 189 9.07 -6.30 17.86
C LYS A 189 7.60 -6.71 17.70
N TYR A 190 6.77 -5.78 17.25
CA TYR A 190 5.32 -5.95 17.21
C TYR A 190 4.79 -6.02 15.76
N ARG A 191 5.46 -5.41 14.80
CA ARG A 191 5.06 -5.47 13.39
C ARG A 191 5.42 -6.81 12.76
N PRO A 192 4.55 -7.33 11.86
CA PRO A 192 4.70 -8.68 11.32
C PRO A 192 5.88 -8.81 10.36
N THR A 193 6.27 -10.06 10.11
CA THR A 193 7.13 -10.43 8.98
C THR A 193 6.28 -10.86 7.81
N LEU A 194 6.62 -10.40 6.59
CA LEU A 194 6.02 -10.88 5.36
C LEU A 194 6.46 -12.32 5.08
N ASN A 195 5.52 -13.21 4.86
CA ASN A 195 5.80 -14.61 4.52
C ASN A 195 4.65 -15.24 3.70
N ALA A 196 4.89 -16.42 3.14
CA ALA A 196 3.91 -17.14 2.33
C ALA A 196 2.65 -17.52 3.12
N HIS A 197 2.76 -17.75 4.43
CA HIS A 197 1.59 -18.12 5.24
C HIS A 197 0.60 -16.96 5.34
N ASN A 198 1.05 -15.77 5.78
CA ASN A 198 0.14 -14.65 6.04
C ASN A 198 -0.32 -13.92 4.77
N PHE A 199 0.48 -13.91 3.70
CA PHE A 199 0.11 -13.28 2.43
C PHE A 199 -0.52 -14.24 1.43
N GLY A 200 -0.10 -15.50 1.43
CA GLY A 200 -0.57 -16.53 0.50
C GLY A 200 -1.66 -17.42 1.10
N TRP A 201 -1.29 -18.34 1.99
CA TRP A 201 -2.20 -19.37 2.50
C TRP A 201 -3.43 -18.81 3.19
N GLN A 202 -3.27 -17.86 4.12
CA GLN A 202 -4.43 -17.23 4.78
C GLN A 202 -5.31 -16.43 3.81
N SER A 203 -4.73 -15.88 2.74
CA SER A 203 -5.50 -15.19 1.70
C SER A 203 -6.28 -16.16 0.85
N PHE A 204 -5.65 -17.26 0.42
CA PHE A 204 -6.30 -18.35 -0.30
C PHE A 204 -7.49 -18.91 0.48
N GLU A 205 -7.28 -19.31 1.74
CA GLU A 205 -8.33 -19.91 2.55
C GLU A 205 -9.53 -18.98 2.72
N PHE A 206 -9.26 -17.69 2.95
CA PHE A 206 -10.33 -16.70 3.13
C PHE A 206 -11.13 -16.49 1.84
N ILE A 207 -10.46 -16.32 0.70
CA ILE A 207 -11.08 -16.07 -0.60
C ILE A 207 -11.86 -17.31 -1.06
N SER A 208 -11.26 -18.49 -1.02
CA SER A 208 -11.89 -19.75 -1.43
C SER A 208 -13.20 -19.98 -0.67
N LYS A 209 -13.21 -19.72 0.63
CA LYS A 209 -14.37 -19.94 1.49
C LYS A 209 -15.50 -18.94 1.29
N ASN A 210 -15.16 -17.64 1.04
CA ASN A 210 -16.14 -16.58 1.22
C ASN A 210 -16.50 -15.81 -0.06
N PHE A 211 -15.68 -15.84 -1.10
CA PHE A 211 -15.84 -14.92 -2.23
C PHE A 211 -15.82 -15.58 -3.62
N ILE A 212 -15.11 -16.70 -3.79
CA ILE A 212 -15.04 -17.36 -5.10
C ILE A 212 -16.42 -17.91 -5.49
N PRO A 213 -16.94 -17.55 -6.71
CA PRO A 213 -18.14 -18.17 -7.26
C PRO A 213 -18.03 -19.70 -7.33
N GLU A 214 -19.13 -20.42 -7.04
CA GLU A 214 -19.13 -21.88 -6.92
C GLU A 214 -18.59 -22.56 -8.19
N GLU A 215 -18.97 -22.04 -9.37
CA GLU A 215 -18.52 -22.56 -10.67
C GLU A 215 -17.00 -22.40 -10.92
N LEU A 216 -16.35 -21.46 -10.25
CA LEU A 216 -14.92 -21.19 -10.39
C LEU A 216 -14.09 -21.80 -9.26
N ARG A 217 -14.73 -22.26 -8.18
CA ARG A 217 -14.06 -22.70 -6.94
C ARG A 217 -13.05 -23.82 -7.19
N ALA A 218 -13.44 -24.87 -7.90
CA ALA A 218 -12.54 -26.01 -8.15
C ALA A 218 -11.29 -25.58 -8.94
N ALA A 219 -11.45 -24.70 -9.93
CA ALA A 219 -10.34 -24.20 -10.74
C ALA A 219 -9.42 -23.27 -9.90
N TYR A 220 -10.00 -22.38 -9.11
CA TYR A 220 -9.25 -21.49 -8.22
C TYR A 220 -8.47 -22.29 -7.17
N ASP A 221 -9.12 -23.22 -6.46
CA ASP A 221 -8.51 -23.97 -5.37
C ASP A 221 -7.33 -24.83 -5.84
N SER A 222 -7.48 -25.50 -7.00
CA SER A 222 -6.39 -26.29 -7.58
C SER A 222 -5.21 -25.39 -7.94
N LEU A 223 -5.47 -24.31 -8.70
CA LEU A 223 -4.42 -23.42 -9.16
C LEU A 223 -3.72 -22.69 -8.02
N ALA A 224 -4.48 -22.15 -7.05
CA ALA A 224 -3.90 -21.41 -5.93
C ALA A 224 -3.02 -22.31 -5.06
N LYS A 225 -3.40 -23.57 -4.84
CA LYS A 225 -2.56 -24.56 -4.14
C LYS A 225 -1.27 -24.86 -4.92
N ASP A 226 -1.35 -25.01 -6.24
CA ASP A 226 -0.16 -25.23 -7.08
C ASP A 226 0.78 -24.03 -7.04
N VAL A 227 0.25 -22.81 -7.09
CA VAL A 227 1.02 -21.56 -6.94
C VAL A 227 1.71 -21.52 -5.59
N LEU A 228 0.99 -21.75 -4.50
CA LEU A 228 1.53 -21.70 -3.14
C LEU A 228 2.56 -22.81 -2.88
N ALA A 229 2.34 -24.01 -3.40
CA ALA A 229 3.32 -25.08 -3.31
C ALA A 229 4.62 -24.76 -4.06
N ASN A 230 4.53 -24.10 -5.24
CA ASN A 230 5.71 -23.62 -5.96
C ASN A 230 6.44 -22.52 -5.16
N ILE A 231 5.71 -21.59 -4.55
CA ILE A 231 6.30 -20.55 -3.68
C ILE A 231 7.04 -21.19 -2.49
N ASP A 232 6.40 -22.12 -1.79
CA ASP A 232 7.01 -22.81 -0.64
C ASP A 232 8.27 -23.59 -1.04
N GLN A 233 8.27 -24.22 -2.23
CA GLN A 233 9.46 -24.87 -2.77
C GLN A 233 10.58 -23.88 -3.07
N ILE A 234 10.28 -22.75 -3.72
CA ILE A 234 11.27 -21.68 -4.01
C ILE A 234 11.87 -21.15 -2.72
N LEU A 235 11.05 -20.89 -1.70
CA LEU A 235 11.51 -20.39 -0.40
C LEU A 235 12.35 -21.42 0.35
N THR A 236 12.01 -22.70 0.23
CA THR A 236 12.78 -23.82 0.80
C THR A 236 14.17 -23.92 0.15
N ASP A 237 14.21 -23.88 -1.19
CA ASP A 237 15.46 -23.93 -1.96
C ASP A 237 16.34 -22.69 -1.76
N TYR A 238 15.70 -21.53 -1.53
CA TYR A 238 16.41 -20.27 -1.22
C TYR A 238 17.12 -20.34 0.14
N GLY A 239 16.51 -21.00 1.11
CA GLY A 239 17.00 -21.11 2.48
C GLY A 239 16.69 -19.88 3.34
N PRO A 240 17.49 -19.59 4.37
CA PRO A 240 17.21 -18.49 5.30
C PRO A 240 17.18 -17.13 4.60
N ILE A 241 16.08 -16.40 4.76
CA ILE A 241 15.87 -15.05 4.23
C ILE A 241 16.29 -14.04 5.31
N LYS A 242 17.16 -13.11 4.93
CA LYS A 242 17.50 -11.97 5.77
C LYS A 242 16.36 -10.94 5.71
N ASN A 243 15.60 -10.83 6.77
CA ASN A 243 14.56 -9.81 6.90
C ASN A 243 15.11 -8.57 7.60
N ILE A 244 14.80 -7.42 7.06
CA ILE A 244 15.08 -6.08 7.60
C ILE A 244 13.78 -5.32 7.74
N ARG A 245 13.77 -4.17 8.39
CA ARG A 245 12.62 -3.26 8.37
C ARG A 245 12.56 -2.58 7.00
N VAL A 246 11.44 -2.74 6.32
CA VAL A 246 11.18 -2.17 4.99
C VAL A 246 9.96 -1.26 5.04
N HIS A 247 9.76 -0.46 3.98
CA HIS A 247 8.53 0.31 3.78
C HIS A 247 7.33 -0.64 3.64
N GLY A 248 7.51 -1.74 2.91
CA GLY A 248 6.55 -2.82 2.74
C GLY A 248 5.51 -2.57 1.64
N ASP A 249 5.28 -1.32 1.26
CA ASP A 249 4.38 -0.89 0.19
C ASP A 249 5.01 0.24 -0.66
N CYS A 250 6.28 0.09 -1.05
CA CYS A 250 7.10 1.10 -1.72
C CYS A 250 6.80 1.19 -3.23
N HIS A 251 5.56 1.48 -3.61
CA HIS A 251 5.20 1.74 -5.00
C HIS A 251 5.28 3.24 -5.32
N SER A 252 5.26 3.60 -6.62
CA SER A 252 5.39 4.99 -7.08
C SER A 252 4.37 5.96 -6.47
N GLY A 253 3.16 5.49 -6.14
CA GLY A 253 2.13 6.31 -5.49
C GLY A 253 2.45 6.72 -4.05
N ASN A 254 3.39 6.03 -3.38
CA ASN A 254 3.87 6.35 -2.04
C ASN A 254 5.19 7.14 -2.05
N ILE A 255 5.57 7.68 -3.22
CA ILE A 255 6.73 8.54 -3.39
C ILE A 255 6.28 9.85 -4.02
N LEU A 256 6.41 10.95 -3.28
CA LEU A 256 6.09 12.30 -3.75
C LEU A 256 7.34 12.94 -4.33
N TRP A 257 7.41 12.98 -5.66
CA TRP A 257 8.55 13.54 -6.41
C TRP A 257 8.32 15.01 -6.72
N ARG A 258 9.28 15.85 -6.35
CA ARG A 258 9.27 17.28 -6.68
C ARG A 258 10.69 17.82 -6.81
N GLU A 259 11.02 18.45 -7.94
CA GLU A 259 12.32 19.13 -8.15
C GLU A 259 13.53 18.21 -7.85
N ASN A 260 13.47 16.96 -8.36
CA ASN A 260 14.45 15.88 -8.10
C ASN A 260 14.62 15.52 -6.61
N ASN A 261 13.63 15.83 -5.79
CA ASN A 261 13.63 15.51 -4.37
C ASN A 261 12.41 14.63 -4.02
N PRO A 262 12.57 13.30 -4.00
CA PRO A 262 11.51 12.38 -3.61
C PRO A 262 11.29 12.39 -2.11
N HIS A 263 10.03 12.24 -1.68
CA HIS A 263 9.65 12.05 -0.28
C HIS A 263 8.83 10.77 -0.15
N PHE A 264 9.25 9.85 0.72
CA PHE A 264 8.50 8.64 1.01
C PHE A 264 7.38 8.94 2.01
N VAL A 265 6.18 8.42 1.72
CA VAL A 265 4.97 8.60 2.52
C VAL A 265 4.31 7.25 2.78
N ASP A 266 3.39 7.22 3.75
CA ASP A 266 2.52 6.08 4.08
C ASP A 266 3.27 4.79 4.48
N PHE A 267 3.94 4.86 5.62
CA PHE A 267 4.66 3.76 6.23
C PHE A 267 3.74 2.73 6.92
N ASP A 268 2.43 2.81 6.71
CA ASP A 268 1.42 1.99 7.41
C ASP A 268 1.63 0.48 7.22
N ASP A 269 2.23 0.07 6.11
CA ASP A 269 2.54 -1.32 5.79
C ASP A 269 3.98 -1.75 6.09
N SER A 270 4.76 -0.89 6.79
CA SER A 270 6.11 -1.23 7.21
C SER A 270 6.15 -2.52 8.01
N ARG A 271 7.08 -3.38 7.68
CA ARG A 271 7.19 -4.74 8.23
C ARG A 271 8.61 -5.29 8.13
N MET A 272 8.82 -6.49 8.63
CA MET A 272 10.03 -7.25 8.37
C MET A 272 9.89 -7.97 7.02
N ALA A 273 10.83 -7.74 6.10
CA ALA A 273 10.90 -8.43 4.80
C ALA A 273 12.32 -8.34 4.24
N PRO A 274 12.69 -9.12 3.19
CA PRO A 274 13.93 -8.90 2.47
C PRO A 274 13.90 -7.58 1.69
N SER A 275 15.07 -7.04 1.38
CA SER A 275 15.22 -5.74 0.71
C SER A 275 14.50 -5.65 -0.63
N ILE A 276 14.46 -6.76 -1.36
CA ILE A 276 13.78 -6.81 -2.67
C ILE A 276 12.30 -6.41 -2.58
N GLN A 277 11.64 -6.54 -1.41
CA GLN A 277 10.24 -6.17 -1.25
C GLN A 277 9.96 -4.72 -1.66
N ASP A 278 10.84 -3.79 -1.35
CA ASP A 278 10.64 -2.39 -1.72
C ASP A 278 11.14 -2.07 -3.14
N LEU A 279 12.11 -2.84 -3.67
CA LEU A 279 12.70 -2.57 -4.98
C LEU A 279 11.80 -3.06 -6.13
N TRP A 280 11.27 -4.30 -6.04
CA TRP A 280 10.49 -4.86 -7.13
C TRP A 280 9.20 -4.08 -7.44
N MET A 281 8.66 -3.36 -6.46
CA MET A 281 7.44 -2.56 -6.62
C MET A 281 7.62 -1.33 -7.50
N LEU A 282 8.87 -0.99 -7.83
CA LEU A 282 9.23 0.09 -8.74
C LEU A 282 9.44 -0.41 -10.18
N LEU A 283 9.37 -1.72 -10.43
CA LEU A 283 9.54 -2.30 -11.74
C LEU A 283 8.25 -2.27 -12.55
N SER A 284 8.38 -2.00 -13.84
CA SER A 284 7.25 -1.99 -14.78
C SER A 284 7.67 -2.45 -16.17
N GLY A 285 6.68 -2.73 -17.03
CA GLY A 285 6.94 -3.14 -18.40
C GLY A 285 7.30 -4.63 -18.55
N ASP A 286 7.97 -4.96 -19.66
CA ASP A 286 8.39 -6.32 -19.94
C ASP A 286 9.67 -6.70 -19.17
N ARG A 287 10.11 -7.95 -19.32
CA ARG A 287 11.25 -8.49 -18.58
C ARG A 287 12.57 -7.79 -18.93
N GLN A 288 12.74 -7.33 -20.16
CA GLN A 288 13.94 -6.59 -20.56
C GLN A 288 13.95 -5.18 -19.97
N GLU A 289 12.81 -4.50 -19.96
CA GLU A 289 12.62 -3.21 -19.30
C GLU A 289 12.90 -3.34 -17.79
N GLN A 290 12.31 -4.35 -17.14
CA GLN A 290 12.53 -4.62 -15.71
C GLN A 290 13.99 -4.94 -15.37
N ARG A 291 14.71 -5.61 -16.27
CA ARG A 291 16.15 -5.86 -16.11
C ARG A 291 16.94 -4.55 -16.06
N GLY A 292 16.71 -3.65 -17.01
CA GLY A 292 17.36 -2.34 -17.04
C GLY A 292 17.04 -1.52 -15.80
N GLN A 293 15.76 -1.48 -15.42
CA GLN A 293 15.28 -0.77 -14.22
C GLN A 293 15.93 -1.32 -12.94
N MET A 294 15.99 -2.65 -12.79
CA MET A 294 16.60 -3.28 -11.63
C MET A 294 18.12 -3.04 -11.57
N SER A 295 18.79 -3.04 -12.72
CA SER A 295 20.23 -2.71 -12.77
C SER A 295 20.50 -1.32 -12.18
N GLU A 296 19.76 -0.31 -12.60
CA GLU A 296 19.92 1.07 -12.12
C GLU A 296 19.57 1.21 -10.64
N LEU A 297 18.45 0.58 -10.22
CA LEU A 297 18.08 0.55 -8.80
C LEU A 297 19.16 -0.05 -7.93
N VAL A 298 19.72 -1.20 -8.33
CA VAL A 298 20.74 -1.93 -7.56
C VAL A 298 22.09 -1.20 -7.62
N GLU A 299 22.44 -0.54 -8.73
CA GLU A 299 23.63 0.29 -8.81
C GLU A 299 23.60 1.40 -7.76
N GLY A 300 22.54 2.19 -7.74
CA GLY A 300 22.37 3.23 -6.73
C GLY A 300 22.28 2.67 -5.31
N TYR A 301 21.58 1.56 -5.11
CA TYR A 301 21.40 0.90 -3.81
C TYR A 301 22.74 0.48 -3.20
N ASN A 302 23.62 -0.09 -4.00
CA ASN A 302 24.93 -0.59 -3.57
C ASN A 302 25.91 0.50 -3.13
N GLU A 303 25.61 1.78 -3.37
CA GLU A 303 26.41 2.87 -2.80
C GLU A 303 26.32 2.94 -1.27
N PHE A 304 25.21 2.47 -0.68
CA PHE A 304 24.94 2.61 0.74
C PHE A 304 24.66 1.30 1.48
N TYR A 305 24.16 0.28 0.78
CA TYR A 305 23.89 -1.01 1.38
C TYR A 305 24.05 -2.13 0.34
N HIS A 306 24.75 -3.18 0.72
CA HIS A 306 25.04 -4.27 -0.22
C HIS A 306 23.78 -5.09 -0.50
N PHE A 307 23.38 -5.16 -1.79
CA PHE A 307 22.25 -5.95 -2.24
C PHE A 307 22.63 -7.43 -2.38
N ASP A 308 21.82 -8.32 -1.82
CA ASP A 308 21.97 -9.76 -2.04
C ASP A 308 21.30 -10.15 -3.37
N TYR A 309 22.09 -10.34 -4.42
CA TYR A 309 21.59 -10.69 -5.76
C TYR A 309 20.74 -11.96 -5.81
N ARG A 310 20.84 -12.84 -4.80
CA ARG A 310 19.95 -14.00 -4.70
C ARG A 310 18.51 -13.59 -4.49
N GLU A 311 18.24 -12.41 -3.91
CA GLU A 311 16.89 -11.89 -3.70
C GLU A 311 16.13 -11.63 -5.00
N LEU A 312 16.82 -11.52 -6.16
CA LEU A 312 16.17 -11.41 -7.47
C LEU A 312 15.24 -12.61 -7.76
N ARG A 313 15.55 -13.79 -7.22
CA ARG A 313 14.69 -14.98 -7.31
C ARG A 313 13.36 -14.80 -6.57
N LEU A 314 13.27 -13.88 -5.63
CA LEU A 314 12.08 -13.65 -4.80
C LEU A 314 11.10 -12.64 -5.41
N ILE A 315 11.43 -11.98 -6.52
CA ILE A 315 10.57 -10.97 -7.16
C ILE A 315 9.19 -11.55 -7.46
N GLU A 316 9.13 -12.66 -8.21
CA GLU A 316 7.86 -13.26 -8.59
C GLU A 316 7.13 -13.91 -7.40
N VAL A 317 7.87 -14.36 -6.39
CA VAL A 317 7.30 -14.84 -5.13
C VAL A 317 6.52 -13.71 -4.44
N PHE A 318 7.13 -12.55 -4.21
CA PHE A 318 6.47 -11.44 -3.52
C PHE A 318 5.40 -10.78 -4.38
N ARG A 319 5.59 -10.72 -5.70
CA ARG A 319 4.55 -10.25 -6.62
C ARG A 319 3.31 -11.13 -6.54
N THR A 320 3.47 -12.44 -6.59
CA THR A 320 2.36 -13.39 -6.49
C THR A 320 1.66 -13.32 -5.14
N LEU A 321 2.43 -13.30 -4.05
CA LEU A 321 1.89 -13.14 -2.71
C LEU A 321 1.10 -11.85 -2.56
N ARG A 322 1.58 -10.73 -3.14
CA ARG A 322 0.85 -9.46 -3.13
C ARG A 322 -0.46 -9.53 -3.89
N ILE A 323 -0.51 -10.19 -5.06
CA ILE A 323 -1.74 -10.39 -5.83
C ILE A 323 -2.79 -11.12 -4.99
N MET A 324 -2.40 -12.23 -4.36
CA MET A 324 -3.30 -13.02 -3.51
C MET A 324 -3.75 -12.24 -2.28
N HIS A 325 -2.81 -11.54 -1.62
CA HIS A 325 -3.10 -10.73 -0.44
C HIS A 325 -4.02 -9.55 -0.76
N HIS A 326 -3.83 -8.86 -1.88
CA HIS A 326 -4.65 -7.72 -2.29
C HIS A 326 -6.12 -8.10 -2.47
N SER A 327 -6.41 -9.22 -3.12
CA SER A 327 -7.78 -9.74 -3.25
C SER A 327 -8.40 -10.03 -1.88
N ALA A 328 -7.64 -10.67 -0.99
CA ALA A 328 -8.11 -10.96 0.37
C ALA A 328 -8.23 -9.70 1.23
N TRP A 329 -7.38 -8.67 1.00
CA TRP A 329 -7.48 -7.38 1.66
C TRP A 329 -8.76 -6.65 1.30
N ILE A 330 -9.17 -6.61 0.04
CA ILE A 330 -10.46 -6.06 -0.39
C ILE A 330 -11.60 -6.86 0.25
N ALA A 331 -11.57 -8.18 0.11
CA ALA A 331 -12.60 -9.09 0.57
C ALA A 331 -12.88 -8.99 2.08
N ARG A 332 -11.84 -8.91 2.91
CA ARG A 332 -11.98 -8.79 4.37
C ARG A 332 -12.61 -7.47 4.81
N ARG A 333 -12.69 -6.50 3.92
CA ARG A 333 -13.25 -5.15 4.18
C ARG A 333 -14.51 -4.86 3.39
N TRP A 334 -15.06 -5.88 2.75
CA TRP A 334 -16.20 -5.72 1.84
C TRP A 334 -17.46 -5.17 2.52
N GLU A 335 -17.59 -5.35 3.84
CA GLU A 335 -18.66 -4.77 4.64
C GLU A 335 -18.50 -3.26 4.92
N ASP A 336 -17.30 -2.69 4.75
CA ASP A 336 -17.07 -1.24 4.81
C ASP A 336 -17.54 -0.60 3.49
N PRO A 337 -18.57 0.29 3.48
CA PRO A 337 -19.16 0.84 2.26
C PRO A 337 -18.17 1.52 1.31
N ALA A 338 -17.04 1.99 1.82
CA ALA A 338 -16.00 2.57 0.99
C ALA A 338 -15.38 1.55 0.01
N PHE A 339 -15.35 0.26 0.39
CA PHE A 339 -14.74 -0.77 -0.45
C PHE A 339 -15.62 -1.17 -1.64
N PRO A 340 -16.90 -1.55 -1.50
CA PRO A 340 -17.76 -1.76 -2.66
C PRO A 340 -17.89 -0.54 -3.57
N HIS A 341 -17.86 0.66 -3.02
CA HIS A 341 -17.89 1.90 -3.81
C HIS A 341 -16.62 2.07 -4.65
N ALA A 342 -15.44 1.87 -4.05
CA ALA A 342 -14.15 2.03 -4.72
C ALA A 342 -13.80 0.87 -5.65
N PHE A 343 -14.19 -0.35 -5.29
CA PHE A 343 -13.85 -1.60 -5.99
C PHE A 343 -15.10 -2.28 -6.53
N SER A 344 -16.01 -1.53 -7.16
CA SER A 344 -17.32 -2.01 -7.65
C SER A 344 -17.23 -3.21 -8.62
N TRP A 345 -16.07 -3.45 -9.21
CA TRP A 345 -15.77 -4.58 -10.10
C TRP A 345 -15.43 -5.88 -9.34
N PHE A 346 -15.08 -5.81 -8.03
CA PHE A 346 -14.50 -6.92 -7.27
C PHE A 346 -15.45 -8.11 -7.09
N ASP A 347 -16.74 -7.87 -6.82
CA ASP A 347 -17.75 -8.91 -6.63
C ASP A 347 -18.40 -9.36 -7.96
N SER A 348 -17.60 -9.45 -9.03
CA SER A 348 -18.07 -9.89 -10.33
C SER A 348 -17.42 -11.21 -10.76
N PRO A 349 -18.15 -12.13 -11.43
CA PRO A 349 -17.58 -13.35 -11.97
C PRO A 349 -16.41 -13.08 -12.93
N ARG A 350 -16.44 -11.95 -13.65
CA ARG A 350 -15.36 -11.52 -14.53
C ARG A 350 -14.06 -11.27 -13.75
N TYR A 351 -14.12 -10.53 -12.65
CA TYR A 351 -12.95 -10.29 -11.82
C TYR A 351 -12.30 -11.60 -11.36
N TRP A 352 -13.11 -12.54 -10.88
CA TRP A 352 -12.58 -13.82 -10.40
C TRP A 352 -11.99 -14.68 -11.52
N SER A 353 -12.57 -14.64 -12.72
CA SER A 353 -11.99 -15.28 -13.90
C SER A 353 -10.64 -14.67 -14.28
N ASP A 354 -10.55 -13.33 -14.28
CA ASP A 354 -9.32 -12.58 -14.58
C ASP A 354 -8.27 -12.83 -13.47
N HIS A 355 -8.68 -12.91 -12.20
CA HIS A 355 -7.78 -13.24 -11.09
C HIS A 355 -7.20 -14.66 -11.21
N ILE A 356 -8.00 -15.65 -11.59
CA ILE A 356 -7.53 -17.01 -11.90
C ILE A 356 -6.52 -16.99 -13.05
N LEU A 357 -6.78 -16.20 -14.11
CA LEU A 357 -5.84 -16.04 -15.22
C LEU A 357 -4.52 -15.45 -14.76
N SER A 358 -4.56 -14.37 -13.96
CA SER A 358 -3.37 -13.74 -13.38
C SER A 358 -2.55 -14.72 -12.53
N LEU A 359 -3.19 -15.56 -11.71
CA LEU A 359 -2.48 -16.58 -10.94
C LEU A 359 -1.85 -17.66 -11.84
N ARG A 360 -2.47 -17.97 -12.99
CA ARG A 360 -1.88 -18.92 -13.97
C ARG A 360 -0.65 -18.33 -14.64
N GLU A 361 -0.68 -17.05 -14.98
CA GLU A 361 0.47 -16.32 -15.51
C GLU A 361 1.60 -16.25 -14.47
N GLN A 362 1.26 -15.99 -13.21
CA GLN A 362 2.23 -15.98 -12.12
C GLN A 362 2.84 -17.39 -11.87
N LEU A 363 2.07 -18.45 -12.00
CA LEU A 363 2.61 -19.82 -11.90
C LEU A 363 3.65 -20.09 -13.00
N ALA A 364 3.45 -19.56 -14.19
CA ALA A 364 4.45 -19.64 -15.27
C ALA A 364 5.69 -18.80 -14.93
N ALA A 365 5.51 -17.54 -14.47
CA ALA A 365 6.59 -16.64 -14.10
C ALA A 365 7.46 -17.17 -12.94
N LEU A 366 6.86 -17.81 -11.94
CA LEU A 366 7.58 -18.45 -10.82
C LEU A 366 8.56 -19.57 -11.29
N ARG A 367 8.31 -20.17 -12.45
CA ARG A 367 9.13 -21.24 -13.04
C ARG A 367 10.21 -20.72 -13.98
N GLU A 368 10.14 -19.45 -14.34
CA GLU A 368 11.18 -18.82 -15.16
C GLU A 368 12.46 -18.58 -14.34
N PRO A 369 13.65 -18.53 -14.99
CA PRO A 369 14.87 -18.07 -14.31
C PRO A 369 14.67 -16.67 -13.72
N PRO A 370 15.37 -16.28 -12.64
CA PRO A 370 15.32 -14.91 -12.14
C PRO A 370 15.80 -13.89 -13.17
N ILE A 371 15.47 -12.61 -12.95
CA ILE A 371 16.08 -11.51 -13.71
C ILE A 371 17.57 -11.51 -13.39
N GLU A 372 18.42 -11.47 -14.43
CA GLU A 372 19.88 -11.37 -14.30
C GLU A 372 20.32 -9.92 -14.57
N ILE A 373 21.05 -9.31 -13.64
CA ILE A 373 21.60 -7.95 -13.72
C ILE A 373 23.08 -7.93 -13.43
#